data_58e66b7679f173137f5ebe7b889e9ef9
#
_entry.id   58e66b7679f173137f5ebe7b889e9ef9
#
_cell.length_a   1.000
_cell.length_b   1.000
_cell.length_c   1.000
_cell.angle_alpha   90.00
_cell.angle_beta   90.00
_cell.angle_gamma   90.00
#
_symmetry.space_group_name_H-M   'P 1'
#
loop_
_entity.id
_entity.type
_entity.pdbx_description
1 polymer ?
#
loop_
_entity_poly.entity_id
_entity_poly.type
_entity_poly.pdbx_seq_one_letter_code
_entity_poly.pdbx_strand_id
1 'polypeptide(L)'
;MIYTYIRKLVKYGVITGLVPAEDVIYTTNRLLELFQLDGMEETEVAGGVSGQSENGECEVQIEDLEEILKGLLDYACEQGIIEDSITYRDLFDTKIMSVLMPRPSEVIRTFWDIYNRESAQAATDYYYNLSRNSDYIRRYRIKKDQKWVTDTPYGDLDITINLSKPEKDPKAIAAAKNAKQAGYPKCLLCIENEGYAGRVNHPARQNHRIIPVTINDSSWGFQYSPYVYYNEHCIVFNSQHVPMKIEHATFCKLFDFVKQFPHYFVGSNADLPIVGGSILSHDHFQGGHYEFAMAKSPVEETFTVNGFEDVCAGIVQWPMSVIRLNGKDTDRIIALADVILKKWREYTDEEAFIYAYTDGEPHNTITPIARKRGDNYELDLVLRNNITTEEHPLGVYHPHAKLHHIKKENIGLIEVMGLAVLPARLKDEMAQLKAAILTGADIRKDEVLEKHADWVEEFSGKYDKIDASNIDKIIEDEIGIVFMQVLEDAGVYKRTAEGKAAFKRFVERL
;
A
#
# COMPACT_ATOMS: atom_id res chain seq x y z
N MET A 1 29.75 -24.07 6.46
CA MET A 1 28.43 -23.64 5.85
C MET A 1 28.06 -22.20 6.21
N ILE A 2 28.09 -21.82 7.50
CA ILE A 2 27.72 -20.43 7.91
C ILE A 2 28.64 -19.37 7.28
N TYR A 3 29.94 -19.58 7.25
CA TYR A 3 30.91 -18.65 6.64
C TYR A 3 30.64 -18.40 5.14
N THR A 4 30.17 -19.41 4.43
CA THR A 4 29.78 -19.26 3.01
C THR A 4 28.60 -18.29 2.85
N TYR A 5 27.58 -18.39 3.72
CA TYR A 5 26.45 -17.47 3.68
C TYR A 5 26.84 -16.05 4.11
N ILE A 6 27.74 -15.90 5.12
CA ILE A 6 28.27 -14.58 5.51
C ILE A 6 28.99 -13.93 4.32
N ARG A 7 29.89 -14.66 3.63
CA ARG A 7 30.60 -14.14 2.44
C ARG A 7 29.62 -13.77 1.32
N LYS A 8 28.65 -14.65 1.03
CA LYS A 8 27.62 -14.36 0.02
C LYS A 8 26.84 -13.08 0.38
N LEU A 9 26.48 -12.88 1.66
CA LEU A 9 25.76 -11.69 2.10
C LEU A 9 26.61 -10.42 1.97
N VAL A 10 27.89 -10.46 2.37
CA VAL A 10 28.81 -9.32 2.21
C VAL A 10 29.00 -8.97 0.74
N LYS A 11 29.19 -10.00 -0.13
CA LYS A 11 29.29 -9.81 -1.58
C LYS A 11 28.00 -9.21 -2.15
N TYR A 12 26.82 -9.69 -1.71
CA TYR A 12 25.54 -9.09 -2.03
C TYR A 12 25.50 -7.59 -1.65
N GLY A 13 25.96 -7.24 -0.45
CA GLY A 13 26.03 -5.86 0.02
C GLY A 13 26.89 -4.97 -0.90
N VAL A 14 28.04 -5.48 -1.37
CA VAL A 14 28.92 -4.76 -2.31
C VAL A 14 28.25 -4.58 -3.68
N ILE A 15 27.69 -5.64 -4.26
CA ILE A 15 27.05 -5.62 -5.58
C ILE A 15 25.85 -4.66 -5.61
N THR A 16 25.10 -4.60 -4.50
CA THR A 16 23.92 -3.74 -4.38
C THR A 16 24.24 -2.31 -3.91
N GLY A 17 25.50 -2.01 -3.62
CA GLY A 17 25.93 -0.69 -3.15
C GLY A 17 25.54 -0.38 -1.70
N LEU A 18 25.09 -1.37 -0.92
CA LEU A 18 24.82 -1.20 0.52
C LEU A 18 26.12 -1.12 1.34
N VAL A 19 27.17 -1.82 0.89
CA VAL A 19 28.46 -1.90 1.57
C VAL A 19 29.54 -1.38 0.64
N PRO A 20 30.19 -0.26 0.94
CA PRO A 20 31.39 0.17 0.26
C PRO A 20 32.52 -0.87 0.33
N ALA A 21 33.40 -0.91 -0.66
CA ALA A 21 34.50 -1.86 -0.71
C ALA A 21 35.41 -1.75 0.53
N GLU A 22 35.58 -0.54 1.04
CA GLU A 22 36.38 -0.25 2.24
C GLU A 22 35.79 -0.83 3.54
N ASP A 23 34.47 -1.04 3.56
CA ASP A 23 33.71 -1.51 4.73
C ASP A 23 33.52 -3.04 4.78
N VAL A 24 34.05 -3.80 3.81
CA VAL A 24 33.90 -5.27 3.71
C VAL A 24 34.37 -5.98 4.96
N ILE A 25 35.57 -5.66 5.46
CA ILE A 25 36.16 -6.30 6.66
C ILE A 25 35.31 -5.94 7.90
N TYR A 26 34.95 -4.67 8.04
CA TYR A 26 34.13 -4.21 9.16
C TYR A 26 32.78 -4.93 9.17
N THR A 27 32.10 -4.98 8.04
CA THR A 27 30.78 -5.64 7.87
C THR A 27 30.88 -7.13 8.19
N THR A 28 31.92 -7.80 7.69
CA THR A 28 32.18 -9.22 8.00
C THR A 28 32.32 -9.45 9.50
N ASN A 29 33.14 -8.64 10.19
CA ASN A 29 33.36 -8.77 11.63
C ASN A 29 32.06 -8.51 12.42
N ARG A 30 31.21 -7.57 11.98
CA ARG A 30 29.91 -7.32 12.60
C ARG A 30 28.95 -8.50 12.43
N LEU A 31 29.00 -9.19 11.29
CA LEU A 31 28.21 -10.42 11.07
C LEU A 31 28.75 -11.57 11.94
N LEU A 32 30.09 -11.75 12.04
CA LEU A 32 30.66 -12.76 12.93
C LEU A 32 30.21 -12.54 14.39
N GLU A 33 30.28 -11.30 14.90
CA GLU A 33 29.79 -10.95 16.23
C GLU A 33 28.28 -11.29 16.39
N LEU A 34 27.47 -10.98 15.40
CA LEU A 34 26.01 -11.24 15.43
C LEU A 34 25.69 -12.73 15.57
N PHE A 35 26.50 -13.61 14.92
CA PHE A 35 26.37 -15.07 14.97
C PHE A 35 27.20 -15.72 16.06
N GLN A 36 27.84 -14.94 16.93
CA GLN A 36 28.71 -15.40 18.04
C GLN A 36 29.86 -16.31 17.57
N LEU A 37 30.49 -15.91 16.44
CA LEU A 37 31.62 -16.62 15.84
C LEU A 37 32.92 -15.92 16.19
N ASP A 38 33.96 -16.70 16.61
CA ASP A 38 35.27 -16.17 17.04
C ASP A 38 36.15 -15.71 15.87
N GLY A 39 35.86 -16.15 14.65
CA GLY A 39 36.64 -15.80 13.45
C GLY A 39 36.25 -16.59 12.22
N MET A 40 37.00 -16.41 11.14
CA MET A 40 36.89 -17.19 9.90
C MET A 40 38.18 -17.99 9.67
N GLU A 41 38.08 -19.16 9.02
CA GLU A 41 39.27 -19.92 8.63
C GLU A 41 40.16 -19.15 7.63
N GLU A 42 41.50 -19.18 7.79
CA GLU A 42 42.44 -18.39 6.99
C GLU A 42 42.34 -18.60 5.47
N THR A 43 41.96 -19.78 5.03
CA THR A 43 41.68 -20.11 3.61
C THR A 43 40.50 -19.34 3.01
N GLU A 44 39.73 -18.67 3.86
CA GLU A 44 38.50 -18.01 3.49
C GLU A 44 38.62 -16.48 3.44
N VAL A 45 39.70 -15.90 4.00
CA VAL A 45 39.95 -14.44 4.01
C VAL A 45 40.73 -13.96 2.76
N ALA A 46 41.45 -14.88 2.07
CA ALA A 46 42.36 -14.54 0.97
C ALA A 46 41.68 -14.18 -0.38
N GLY A 47 40.35 -14.22 -0.46
CA GLY A 47 39.58 -13.74 -1.64
C GLY A 47 39.47 -12.23 -1.63
N GLY A 48 40.57 -11.51 -1.85
CA GLY A 48 40.57 -10.06 -2.04
C GLY A 48 39.67 -9.65 -3.20
N VAL A 49 38.95 -8.57 -2.99
CA VAL A 49 38.11 -7.89 -4.00
C VAL A 49 39.01 -7.32 -5.10
N SER A 50 39.54 -8.16 -5.96
CA SER A 50 40.09 -7.77 -7.26
C SER A 50 39.28 -8.49 -8.31
N GLY A 51 38.61 -7.71 -9.15
CA GLY A 51 37.69 -8.17 -10.20
C GLY A 51 38.39 -8.97 -11.33
N GLN A 52 38.89 -10.17 -11.03
CA GLN A 52 39.22 -11.17 -12.02
C GLN A 52 38.95 -12.56 -11.42
N SER A 53 37.99 -13.27 -12.01
CA SER A 53 37.64 -14.64 -11.69
C SER A 53 38.76 -15.59 -12.14
N GLU A 54 39.49 -16.19 -11.19
CA GLU A 54 40.12 -17.48 -11.42
C GLU A 54 39.75 -18.43 -10.28
N ASN A 55 38.98 -19.46 -10.65
CA ASN A 55 38.65 -20.68 -9.87
C ASN A 55 37.58 -20.54 -8.77
N GLY A 56 36.33 -20.86 -9.12
CA GLY A 56 35.33 -21.42 -8.18
C GLY A 56 34.61 -20.45 -7.23
N GLU A 57 34.69 -19.16 -7.45
CA GLU A 57 33.90 -18.18 -6.68
C GLU A 57 32.44 -18.26 -7.05
N CYS A 58 31.58 -18.54 -6.08
CA CYS A 58 30.14 -18.54 -6.20
C CYS A 58 29.66 -17.16 -6.67
N GLU A 59 29.21 -17.05 -7.92
CA GLU A 59 28.53 -15.87 -8.41
C GLU A 59 27.30 -15.60 -7.54
N VAL A 60 27.18 -14.39 -6.97
CA VAL A 60 26.03 -13.97 -6.18
C VAL A 60 25.16 -13.06 -7.04
N GLN A 61 23.90 -13.41 -7.19
CA GLN A 61 22.88 -12.60 -7.86
C GLN A 61 22.02 -11.88 -6.81
N ILE A 62 21.34 -10.82 -7.23
CA ILE A 62 20.43 -10.06 -6.34
C ILE A 62 19.27 -10.96 -5.85
N GLU A 63 18.88 -11.93 -6.65
CA GLU A 63 17.81 -12.89 -6.38
C GLU A 63 18.18 -13.93 -5.31
N ASP A 64 19.46 -14.13 -5.04
CA ASP A 64 19.95 -15.14 -4.06
C ASP A 64 19.69 -14.73 -2.60
N LEU A 65 19.24 -13.50 -2.34
CA LEU A 65 19.09 -12.97 -0.98
C LEU A 65 18.16 -13.84 -0.11
N GLU A 66 17.07 -14.37 -0.66
CA GLU A 66 16.13 -15.25 0.07
C GLU A 66 16.87 -16.52 0.58
N GLU A 67 17.68 -17.16 -0.28
CA GLU A 67 18.45 -18.36 0.07
C GLU A 67 19.56 -18.04 1.08
N ILE A 68 20.26 -16.92 0.89
CA ILE A 68 21.32 -16.47 1.79
C ILE A 68 20.75 -16.23 3.20
N LEU A 69 19.67 -15.45 3.31
CA LEU A 69 19.02 -15.16 4.58
C LEU A 69 18.45 -16.42 5.22
N LYS A 70 17.82 -17.30 4.42
CA LYS A 70 17.33 -18.59 4.92
C LYS A 70 18.43 -19.40 5.56
N GLY A 71 19.60 -19.55 4.90
CA GLY A 71 20.72 -20.31 5.46
C GLY A 71 21.29 -19.69 6.74
N LEU A 72 21.35 -18.37 6.84
CA LEU A 72 21.75 -17.65 8.04
C LEU A 72 20.75 -17.82 9.19
N LEU A 73 19.45 -17.77 8.90
CA LEU A 73 18.39 -17.96 9.88
C LEU A 73 18.30 -19.41 10.37
N ASP A 74 18.46 -20.39 9.47
CA ASP A 74 18.50 -21.81 9.85
C ASP A 74 19.64 -22.07 10.83
N TYR A 75 20.85 -21.55 10.55
CA TYR A 75 21.98 -21.62 11.48
C TYR A 75 21.65 -20.98 12.84
N ALA A 76 21.04 -19.79 12.84
CA ALA A 76 20.70 -19.10 14.09
C ALA A 76 19.69 -19.89 14.94
N CYS A 77 18.73 -20.57 14.31
CA CYS A 77 17.80 -21.48 14.99
C CYS A 77 18.52 -22.72 15.53
N GLU A 78 19.38 -23.37 14.72
CA GLU A 78 20.16 -24.57 15.13
C GLU A 78 21.10 -24.30 16.31
N GLN A 79 21.68 -23.10 16.36
CA GLN A 79 22.55 -22.69 17.47
C GLN A 79 21.77 -22.12 18.68
N GLY A 80 20.45 -22.04 18.60
CA GLY A 80 19.62 -21.49 19.68
C GLY A 80 19.79 -19.99 19.89
N ILE A 81 20.31 -19.25 18.89
CA ILE A 81 20.43 -17.78 18.92
C ILE A 81 19.04 -17.14 18.88
N ILE A 82 18.12 -17.75 18.12
CA ILE A 82 16.71 -17.36 18.04
C ILE A 82 15.80 -18.58 18.14
N GLU A 83 14.54 -18.36 18.56
CA GLU A 83 13.47 -19.35 18.48
C GLU A 83 13.03 -19.53 17.02
N ASP A 84 12.78 -20.78 16.60
CA ASP A 84 12.30 -21.09 15.25
C ASP A 84 10.81 -20.80 15.09
N SER A 85 10.52 -19.53 14.80
CA SER A 85 9.17 -19.08 14.41
C SER A 85 9.27 -17.97 13.37
N ILE A 86 8.23 -17.78 12.56
CA ILE A 86 8.19 -16.72 11.54
C ILE A 86 8.49 -15.35 12.16
N THR A 87 7.94 -15.07 13.33
CA THR A 87 8.12 -13.79 14.01
C THR A 87 9.56 -13.53 14.40
N TYR A 88 10.24 -14.50 15.04
CA TYR A 88 11.64 -14.33 15.45
C TYR A 88 12.59 -14.35 14.26
N ARG A 89 12.31 -15.14 13.23
CA ARG A 89 13.04 -15.11 11.96
C ARG A 89 12.94 -13.74 11.30
N ASP A 90 11.74 -13.12 11.24
CA ASP A 90 11.52 -11.78 10.68
C ASP A 90 12.18 -10.65 11.50
N LEU A 91 12.30 -10.80 12.80
CA LEU A 91 13.04 -9.86 13.63
C LEU A 91 14.56 -10.00 13.40
N PHE A 92 15.05 -11.22 13.24
CA PHE A 92 16.47 -11.47 13.12
C PHE A 92 17.01 -11.22 11.72
N ASP A 93 16.27 -11.52 10.65
CA ASP A 93 16.68 -11.17 9.29
C ASP A 93 16.86 -9.66 9.12
N THR A 94 15.93 -8.88 9.71
CA THR A 94 16.01 -7.41 9.73
C THR A 94 17.27 -6.95 10.48
N LYS A 95 17.63 -7.63 11.58
CA LYS A 95 18.85 -7.37 12.33
C LYS A 95 20.11 -7.73 11.53
N ILE A 96 20.10 -8.86 10.80
CA ILE A 96 21.18 -9.25 9.89
C ILE A 96 21.39 -8.17 8.83
N MET A 97 20.32 -7.80 8.11
CA MET A 97 20.38 -6.79 7.05
C MET A 97 20.81 -5.41 7.56
N SER A 98 20.52 -5.08 8.82
CA SER A 98 20.92 -3.80 9.41
C SER A 98 22.43 -3.61 9.48
N VAL A 99 23.20 -4.70 9.48
CA VAL A 99 24.68 -4.66 9.49
C VAL A 99 25.22 -4.08 8.17
N LEU A 100 24.47 -4.25 7.07
CA LEU A 100 24.84 -3.76 5.74
C LEU A 100 24.39 -2.32 5.49
N MET A 101 23.57 -1.77 6.39
CA MET A 101 22.90 -0.49 6.13
C MET A 101 23.77 0.73 6.36
N PRO A 102 23.81 1.68 5.42
CA PRO A 102 24.38 3.00 5.67
C PRO A 102 23.59 3.73 6.78
N ARG A 103 24.22 4.68 7.45
CA ARG A 103 23.56 5.48 8.49
C ARG A 103 22.47 6.37 7.92
N PRO A 104 21.39 6.70 8.69
CA PRO A 104 20.37 7.61 8.24
C PRO A 104 20.91 8.93 7.66
N SER A 105 21.86 9.56 8.36
CA SER A 105 22.47 10.82 7.91
C SER A 105 23.20 10.74 6.57
N GLU A 106 23.73 9.58 6.22
CA GLU A 106 24.37 9.32 4.94
C GLU A 106 23.32 9.17 3.83
N VAL A 107 22.31 8.38 4.07
CA VAL A 107 21.19 8.18 3.11
C VAL A 107 20.48 9.50 2.83
N ILE A 108 20.20 10.30 3.87
CA ILE A 108 19.55 11.61 3.72
C ILE A 108 20.40 12.54 2.89
N ARG A 109 21.71 12.63 3.16
CA ARG A 109 22.64 13.48 2.41
C ARG A 109 22.71 13.05 0.95
N THR A 110 22.88 11.75 0.68
CA THR A 110 22.94 11.21 -0.67
C THR A 110 21.66 11.46 -1.44
N PHE A 111 20.51 11.26 -0.82
CA PHE A 111 19.21 11.52 -1.43
C PHE A 111 19.08 13.00 -1.89
N TRP A 112 19.38 13.94 -0.97
CA TRP A 112 19.25 15.38 -1.30
C TRP A 112 20.35 15.89 -2.24
N ASP A 113 21.53 15.27 -2.22
CA ASP A 113 22.60 15.56 -3.20
C ASP A 113 22.17 15.15 -4.60
N ILE A 114 21.60 13.95 -4.78
CA ILE A 114 21.05 13.49 -6.07
C ILE A 114 19.88 14.37 -6.49
N TYR A 115 18.94 14.65 -5.58
CA TYR A 115 17.78 15.50 -5.84
C TYR A 115 18.20 16.86 -6.42
N ASN A 116 19.21 17.49 -5.81
CA ASN A 116 19.65 18.84 -6.19
C ASN A 116 20.54 18.86 -7.46
N ARG A 117 21.29 17.79 -7.71
CA ARG A 117 22.25 17.75 -8.84
C ARG A 117 21.68 17.10 -10.08
N GLU A 118 20.74 16.21 -9.95
CA GLU A 118 20.17 15.44 -11.04
C GLU A 118 18.67 15.71 -11.19
N SER A 119 17.86 15.05 -10.38
CA SER A 119 16.39 15.22 -10.38
C SER A 119 15.73 14.61 -9.15
N ALA A 120 14.47 15.00 -8.90
CA ALA A 120 13.61 14.35 -7.92
C ALA A 120 13.44 12.85 -8.20
N GLN A 121 13.30 12.45 -9.48
CA GLN A 121 13.15 11.04 -9.86
C GLN A 121 14.43 10.25 -9.59
N ALA A 122 15.60 10.74 -9.93
CA ALA A 122 16.86 10.06 -9.64
C ALA A 122 17.04 9.84 -8.13
N ALA A 123 16.64 10.80 -7.30
CA ALA A 123 16.68 10.65 -5.84
C ALA A 123 15.70 9.58 -5.32
N THR A 124 14.48 9.54 -5.84
CA THR A 124 13.51 8.51 -5.49
C THR A 124 13.93 7.13 -5.98
N ASP A 125 14.52 7.02 -7.19
CA ASP A 125 15.09 5.78 -7.73
C ASP A 125 16.20 5.23 -6.81
N TYR A 126 17.14 6.09 -6.38
CA TYR A 126 18.16 5.72 -5.39
C TYR A 126 17.54 5.16 -4.11
N TYR A 127 16.60 5.89 -3.54
CA TYR A 127 16.00 5.51 -2.26
C TYR A 127 15.10 4.26 -2.37
N TYR A 128 14.40 4.09 -3.50
CA TYR A 128 13.62 2.88 -3.77
C TYR A 128 14.53 1.66 -3.92
N ASN A 129 15.64 1.79 -4.63
CA ASN A 129 16.63 0.73 -4.76
C ASN A 129 17.27 0.37 -3.40
N LEU A 130 17.60 1.37 -2.56
CA LEU A 130 18.05 1.13 -1.20
C LEU A 130 17.02 0.32 -0.40
N SER A 131 15.75 0.70 -0.46
CA SER A 131 14.65 0.03 0.25
C SER A 131 14.42 -1.42 -0.22
N ARG A 132 14.65 -1.69 -1.51
CA ARG A 132 14.60 -3.05 -2.09
C ARG A 132 15.81 -3.88 -1.73
N ASN A 133 17.00 -3.32 -1.81
CA ASN A 133 18.26 -4.03 -1.58
C ASN A 133 18.51 -4.31 -0.09
N SER A 134 17.99 -3.48 0.80
CA SER A 134 18.06 -3.69 2.25
C SER A 134 17.08 -4.74 2.79
N ASP A 135 16.31 -5.41 1.93
CA ASP A 135 15.22 -6.33 2.33
C ASP A 135 14.12 -5.67 3.19
N TYR A 136 14.09 -4.35 3.24
CA TYR A 136 12.93 -3.65 3.80
C TYR A 136 11.69 -3.91 2.95
N ILE A 137 11.84 -3.87 1.62
CA ILE A 137 10.88 -4.37 0.64
C ILE A 137 11.27 -5.80 0.29
N ARG A 138 10.56 -6.77 0.82
CA ARG A 138 10.84 -8.21 0.65
C ARG A 138 10.36 -8.71 -0.71
N ARG A 139 11.19 -8.51 -1.75
CA ARG A 139 10.86 -8.81 -3.15
C ARG A 139 10.36 -10.23 -3.36
N TYR A 140 10.99 -11.22 -2.72
CA TYR A 140 10.63 -12.64 -2.84
C TYR A 140 9.26 -12.98 -2.23
N ARG A 141 8.80 -12.21 -1.21
CA ARG A 141 7.43 -12.34 -0.69
C ARG A 141 6.42 -11.72 -1.65
N ILE A 142 6.71 -10.54 -2.20
CA ILE A 142 5.84 -9.81 -3.13
C ILE A 142 5.66 -10.60 -4.44
N LYS A 143 6.68 -11.34 -4.90
CA LYS A 143 6.59 -12.23 -6.07
C LYS A 143 5.54 -13.35 -5.90
N LYS A 144 5.11 -13.66 -4.68
CA LYS A 144 4.08 -14.67 -4.39
C LYS A 144 2.66 -14.12 -4.53
N ASP A 145 2.49 -12.78 -4.52
CA ASP A 145 1.19 -12.16 -4.74
C ASP A 145 0.61 -12.55 -6.09
N GLN A 146 -0.68 -12.87 -6.11
CA GLN A 146 -1.39 -13.13 -7.37
C GLN A 146 -1.96 -11.80 -7.88
N LYS A 147 -1.66 -11.45 -9.13
CA LYS A 147 -2.03 -10.16 -9.71
C LYS A 147 -2.58 -10.37 -11.11
N TRP A 148 -3.70 -9.72 -11.41
CA TRP A 148 -4.30 -9.67 -12.75
C TRP A 148 -5.06 -8.38 -12.94
N VAL A 149 -5.55 -8.18 -14.15
CA VAL A 149 -6.37 -7.03 -14.54
C VAL A 149 -7.72 -7.54 -15.03
N THR A 150 -8.80 -6.89 -14.62
CA THR A 150 -10.15 -7.16 -15.13
C THR A 150 -10.68 -5.92 -15.84
N ASP A 151 -11.08 -6.10 -17.11
CA ASP A 151 -11.77 -5.07 -17.90
C ASP A 151 -13.18 -4.83 -17.37
N THR A 152 -13.54 -3.56 -17.22
CA THR A 152 -14.86 -3.15 -16.73
C THR A 152 -15.35 -1.92 -17.50
N PRO A 153 -16.65 -1.57 -17.40
CA PRO A 153 -17.19 -0.33 -17.99
C PRO A 153 -16.51 0.97 -17.50
N TYR A 154 -15.72 0.89 -16.44
CA TYR A 154 -14.98 2.01 -15.85
C TYR A 154 -13.49 1.98 -16.17
N GLY A 155 -13.07 1.03 -17.01
CA GLY A 155 -11.67 0.74 -17.33
C GLY A 155 -11.11 -0.46 -16.58
N ASP A 156 -9.83 -0.69 -16.78
CA ASP A 156 -9.09 -1.83 -16.25
C ASP A 156 -8.87 -1.72 -14.74
N LEU A 157 -9.48 -2.58 -13.94
CA LEU A 157 -9.25 -2.67 -12.50
C LEU A 157 -8.07 -3.61 -12.20
N ASP A 158 -7.16 -3.15 -11.36
CA ASP A 158 -6.06 -3.97 -10.85
C ASP A 158 -6.53 -4.84 -9.68
N ILE A 159 -6.30 -6.16 -9.75
CA ILE A 159 -6.69 -7.08 -8.67
C ILE A 159 -5.44 -7.74 -8.12
N THR A 160 -5.31 -7.75 -6.80
CA THR A 160 -4.20 -8.40 -6.10
C THR A 160 -4.71 -9.23 -4.92
N ILE A 161 -4.41 -10.54 -4.92
CA ILE A 161 -4.47 -11.34 -3.69
C ILE A 161 -3.12 -11.19 -3.01
N ASN A 162 -3.11 -10.50 -1.88
CA ASN A 162 -1.88 -10.18 -1.17
C ASN A 162 -1.42 -11.34 -0.29
N LEU A 163 -0.29 -11.95 -0.66
CA LEU A 163 0.37 -13.04 0.06
C LEU A 163 1.65 -12.59 0.76
N SER A 164 2.08 -11.36 0.53
CA SER A 164 3.32 -10.80 1.09
C SER A 164 3.19 -10.38 2.55
N LYS A 165 1.96 -10.13 3.03
CA LYS A 165 1.68 -9.86 4.44
C LYS A 165 1.56 -11.18 5.18
N PRO A 166 2.52 -11.53 6.07
CA PRO A 166 2.47 -12.80 6.79
C PRO A 166 1.21 -12.90 7.65
N GLU A 167 0.51 -14.01 7.52
CA GLU A 167 -0.55 -14.35 8.47
C GLU A 167 0.10 -14.61 9.84
N LYS A 168 -0.47 -14.02 10.88
CA LYS A 168 0.05 -14.22 12.23
C LYS A 168 -0.26 -15.64 12.68
N ASP A 169 0.78 -16.40 13.01
CA ASP A 169 0.66 -17.70 13.68
C ASP A 169 -0.20 -17.55 14.96
N PRO A 170 -1.13 -18.47 15.25
CA PRO A 170 -1.90 -18.48 16.48
C PRO A 170 -1.07 -18.34 17.77
N LYS A 171 0.15 -18.94 17.81
CA LYS A 171 1.09 -18.77 18.91
C LYS A 171 1.62 -17.33 19.01
N ALA A 172 1.93 -16.71 17.86
CA ALA A 172 2.36 -15.30 17.80
C ALA A 172 1.22 -14.35 18.21
N ILE A 173 -0.03 -14.65 17.86
CA ILE A 173 -1.20 -13.90 18.32
C ILE A 173 -1.35 -13.99 19.84
N ALA A 174 -1.22 -15.19 20.41
CA ALA A 174 -1.29 -15.40 21.86
C ALA A 174 -0.13 -14.70 22.60
N ALA A 175 1.08 -14.80 22.10
CA ALA A 175 2.24 -14.11 22.64
C ALA A 175 2.10 -12.57 22.56
N ALA A 176 1.56 -12.05 21.44
CA ALA A 176 1.29 -10.62 21.27
C ALA A 176 0.21 -10.10 22.24
N LYS A 177 -0.82 -10.89 22.57
CA LYS A 177 -1.83 -10.54 23.58
C LYS A 177 -1.24 -10.40 24.97
N ASN A 178 -0.27 -11.25 25.31
CA ASN A 178 0.38 -11.26 26.61
C ASN A 178 1.60 -10.32 26.69
N ALA A 179 2.04 -9.75 25.55
CA ALA A 179 3.18 -8.85 25.53
C ALA A 179 2.84 -7.50 26.17
N LYS A 180 3.76 -7.00 26.99
CA LYS A 180 3.62 -5.67 27.60
C LYS A 180 3.49 -4.61 26.49
N GLN A 181 2.42 -3.84 26.52
CA GLN A 181 2.22 -2.72 25.62
C GLN A 181 3.28 -1.65 25.92
N ALA A 182 4.27 -1.52 25.04
CA ALA A 182 5.23 -0.44 25.10
C ALA A 182 4.71 0.71 24.24
N GLY A 183 4.64 1.92 24.80
CA GLY A 183 4.22 3.11 24.07
C GLY A 183 5.27 3.68 23.09
N TYR A 184 6.29 2.88 22.70
CA TYR A 184 7.38 3.26 21.82
C TYR A 184 7.73 2.12 20.85
N PRO A 185 7.73 2.38 19.52
CA PRO A 185 7.05 3.51 18.85
C PRO A 185 5.54 3.49 19.13
N LYS A 186 4.86 4.65 19.04
CA LYS A 186 3.41 4.72 19.27
C LYS A 186 2.58 4.00 18.21
N CYS A 187 3.00 4.10 16.95
CA CYS A 187 2.38 3.39 15.83
C CYS A 187 3.41 3.04 14.74
N LEU A 188 2.97 2.35 13.67
CA LEU A 188 3.82 1.91 12.56
C LEU A 188 4.38 3.05 11.68
N LEU A 189 3.83 4.27 11.81
CA LEU A 189 4.23 5.44 11.03
C LEU A 189 5.10 6.43 11.81
N CYS A 190 5.30 6.22 13.11
CA CYS A 190 6.14 7.12 13.90
C CYS A 190 7.60 7.08 13.44
N ILE A 191 8.28 8.24 13.45
CA ILE A 191 9.68 8.38 13.06
C ILE A 191 10.60 7.49 13.89
N GLU A 192 10.23 7.16 15.12
CA GLU A 192 10.93 6.27 16.04
C GLU A 192 11.02 4.82 15.56
N ASN A 193 10.33 4.47 14.47
CA ASN A 193 10.50 3.17 13.82
C ASN A 193 11.86 3.04 13.12
N GLU A 194 12.49 4.12 12.67
CA GLU A 194 13.79 4.06 12.02
C GLU A 194 14.84 3.42 12.95
N GLY A 195 15.40 2.30 12.49
CA GLY A 195 16.40 1.56 13.31
C GLY A 195 15.83 0.76 14.47
N TYR A 196 14.49 0.72 14.67
CA TYR A 196 13.88 0.00 15.77
C TYR A 196 14.02 -1.52 15.64
N ALA A 197 14.47 -2.20 16.71
CA ALA A 197 14.72 -3.65 16.69
C ALA A 197 13.45 -4.51 16.57
N GLY A 198 12.29 -3.92 16.81
CA GLY A 198 11.04 -4.67 16.81
C GLY A 198 10.81 -5.47 18.11
N ARG A 199 9.68 -6.14 18.15
CA ARG A 199 9.25 -7.08 19.19
C ARG A 199 8.10 -7.94 18.65
N VAL A 200 7.68 -8.96 19.37
CA VAL A 200 6.64 -9.93 18.92
C VAL A 200 5.35 -9.26 18.38
N ASN A 201 4.97 -8.11 18.91
CA ASN A 201 3.78 -7.37 18.49
C ASN A 201 4.08 -6.09 17.70
N HIS A 202 5.33 -5.82 17.31
CA HIS A 202 5.73 -4.68 16.52
C HIS A 202 6.90 -5.04 15.60
N PRO A 203 6.83 -4.81 14.29
CA PRO A 203 7.85 -5.25 13.34
C PRO A 203 9.20 -4.56 13.58
N ALA A 204 10.28 -5.27 13.29
CA ALA A 204 11.62 -4.68 13.21
C ALA A 204 11.72 -3.71 12.02
N ARG A 205 12.54 -2.66 12.18
CA ARG A 205 12.79 -1.60 11.20
C ARG A 205 14.26 -1.17 11.18
N GLN A 206 15.18 -2.06 11.58
CA GLN A 206 16.61 -1.75 11.64
C GLN A 206 17.22 -1.51 10.24
N ASN A 207 16.65 -2.14 9.22
CA ASN A 207 17.00 -1.96 7.80
C ASN A 207 16.16 -0.88 7.08
N HIS A 208 15.36 -0.13 7.81
CA HIS A 208 14.53 0.95 7.28
C HIS A 208 15.23 2.31 7.46
N ARG A 209 15.03 3.20 6.47
CA ARG A 209 15.48 4.60 6.48
C ARG A 209 14.31 5.50 6.13
N ILE A 210 14.32 6.71 6.67
CA ILE A 210 13.28 7.73 6.46
C ILE A 210 13.94 8.97 5.87
N ILE A 211 13.39 9.53 4.81
CA ILE A 211 13.84 10.80 4.24
C ILE A 211 13.00 11.92 4.85
N PRO A 212 13.60 12.85 5.58
CA PRO A 212 12.89 14.03 6.07
C PRO A 212 12.56 14.96 4.90
N VAL A 213 11.30 15.39 4.84
CA VAL A 213 10.79 16.35 3.85
C VAL A 213 10.05 17.47 4.58
N THR A 214 10.06 18.67 4.00
CA THR A 214 9.27 19.79 4.50
C THR A 214 8.02 19.90 3.63
N ILE A 215 6.86 19.87 4.25
CA ILE A 215 5.56 19.98 3.58
C ILE A 215 4.72 21.02 4.31
N ASN A 216 4.28 22.04 3.58
CA ASN A 216 3.49 23.14 4.14
C ASN A 216 4.13 23.68 5.44
N ASP A 217 5.42 24.04 5.35
CA ASP A 217 6.25 24.57 6.45
C ASP A 217 6.33 23.71 7.71
N SER A 218 6.03 22.42 7.59
CA SER A 218 6.10 21.46 8.69
C SER A 218 6.99 20.27 8.34
N SER A 219 7.50 19.58 9.38
CA SER A 219 8.39 18.43 9.23
C SER A 219 7.61 17.15 9.00
N TRP A 220 7.96 16.41 7.94
CA TRP A 220 7.37 15.14 7.53
C TRP A 220 8.44 14.10 7.27
N GLY A 221 8.06 12.83 7.31
CA GLY A 221 8.88 11.72 6.87
C GLY A 221 8.34 11.15 5.56
N PHE A 222 9.24 10.82 4.64
CA PHE A 222 8.95 10.10 3.42
C PHE A 222 9.58 8.71 3.49
N GLN A 223 8.78 7.66 3.27
CA GLN A 223 9.21 6.26 3.27
C GLN A 223 8.46 5.44 2.24
N TYR A 224 9.05 4.34 1.75
CA TYR A 224 8.30 3.35 0.98
C TYR A 224 7.50 2.41 1.87
N SER A 225 6.41 1.87 1.32
CA SER A 225 5.68 0.80 1.97
C SER A 225 6.40 -0.53 1.75
N PRO A 226 6.60 -1.36 2.78
CA PRO A 226 7.22 -2.67 2.61
C PRO A 226 6.36 -3.67 1.82
N TYR A 227 5.07 -3.37 1.62
CA TYR A 227 4.12 -4.26 0.95
C TYR A 227 4.03 -4.03 -0.56
N VAL A 228 4.40 -2.84 -1.04
CA VAL A 228 4.45 -2.45 -2.48
C VAL A 228 3.23 -2.95 -3.27
N TYR A 229 2.06 -2.43 -2.95
CA TYR A 229 0.83 -2.79 -3.68
C TYR A 229 0.86 -2.36 -5.15
N TYR A 230 1.59 -1.27 -5.44
CA TYR A 230 1.85 -0.71 -6.78
C TYR A 230 3.27 -0.13 -6.82
N ASN A 231 3.73 0.26 -8.03
CA ASN A 231 5.10 0.74 -8.21
C ASN A 231 5.43 1.94 -7.32
N GLU A 232 6.54 1.84 -6.58
CA GLU A 232 7.06 2.88 -5.68
C GLU A 232 6.03 3.36 -4.64
N HIS A 233 5.15 2.44 -4.16
CA HIS A 233 4.19 2.75 -3.12
C HIS A 233 4.89 3.36 -1.90
N CYS A 234 4.60 4.63 -1.64
CA CYS A 234 5.20 5.39 -0.55
C CYS A 234 4.17 5.88 0.46
N ILE A 235 4.66 6.24 1.63
CA ILE A 235 3.90 6.84 2.72
C ILE A 235 4.64 8.11 3.13
N VAL A 236 3.90 9.21 3.18
CA VAL A 236 4.38 10.51 3.63
C VAL A 236 3.62 10.85 4.91
N PHE A 237 4.31 10.96 6.03
CA PHE A 237 3.68 11.03 7.34
C PHE A 237 4.19 12.22 8.16
N ASN A 238 3.33 12.80 8.97
CA ASN A 238 3.68 13.88 9.86
C ASN A 238 4.73 13.41 10.88
N SER A 239 5.78 14.18 11.13
CA SER A 239 6.78 13.85 12.16
C SER A 239 6.18 13.79 13.56
N GLN A 240 5.06 14.46 13.79
CA GLN A 240 4.31 14.42 15.03
C GLN A 240 3.16 13.42 14.93
N HIS A 241 2.97 12.61 15.98
CA HIS A 241 1.83 11.69 16.07
C HIS A 241 0.55 12.46 16.39
N VAL A 242 -0.08 13.01 15.36
CA VAL A 242 -1.35 13.77 15.43
C VAL A 242 -2.40 13.11 14.57
N PRO A 243 -3.69 13.19 14.93
CA PRO A 243 -4.77 12.58 14.12
C PRO A 243 -4.87 13.16 12.71
N MET A 244 -5.32 12.35 11.78
CA MET A 244 -5.68 12.78 10.43
C MET A 244 -6.85 13.75 10.45
N LYS A 245 -6.82 14.70 9.53
CA LYS A 245 -7.90 15.66 9.34
C LYS A 245 -7.92 16.10 7.88
N ILE A 246 -9.11 16.07 7.27
CA ILE A 246 -9.31 16.60 5.91
C ILE A 246 -9.78 18.05 6.04
N GLU A 247 -8.93 18.97 5.60
CA GLU A 247 -9.18 20.41 5.66
C GLU A 247 -8.37 21.13 4.57
N HIS A 248 -8.52 22.45 4.45
CA HIS A 248 -7.78 23.28 3.49
C HIS A 248 -6.26 22.97 3.49
N ALA A 249 -5.66 22.85 4.69
CA ALA A 249 -4.24 22.55 4.83
C ALA A 249 -3.86 21.17 4.24
N THR A 250 -4.79 20.22 4.18
CA THR A 250 -4.56 18.92 3.54
C THR A 250 -4.29 19.09 2.05
N PHE A 251 -5.09 19.89 1.36
CA PHE A 251 -4.91 20.14 -0.07
C PHE A 251 -3.59 20.88 -0.35
N CYS A 252 -3.22 21.86 0.51
CA CYS A 252 -1.92 22.52 0.45
C CYS A 252 -0.76 21.52 0.56
N LYS A 253 -0.83 20.60 1.55
CA LYS A 253 0.19 19.57 1.79
C LYS A 253 0.33 18.61 0.60
N LEU A 254 -0.80 18.16 0.02
CA LEU A 254 -0.77 17.27 -1.15
C LEU A 254 -0.07 17.92 -2.34
N PHE A 255 -0.42 19.17 -2.68
CA PHE A 255 0.22 19.85 -3.80
C PHE A 255 1.67 20.24 -3.52
N ASP A 256 2.03 20.56 -2.28
CA ASP A 256 3.41 20.83 -1.94
C ASP A 256 4.29 19.59 -2.16
N PHE A 257 3.80 18.41 -1.78
CA PHE A 257 4.49 17.15 -2.09
C PHE A 257 4.59 16.90 -3.61
N VAL A 258 3.50 17.09 -4.36
CA VAL A 258 3.50 16.91 -5.83
C VAL A 258 4.45 17.89 -6.53
N LYS A 259 4.61 19.12 -6.02
CA LYS A 259 5.59 20.08 -6.54
C LYS A 259 7.04 19.62 -6.34
N GLN A 260 7.32 18.98 -5.20
CA GLN A 260 8.64 18.43 -4.90
C GLN A 260 8.91 17.13 -5.69
N PHE A 261 7.90 16.28 -5.87
CA PHE A 261 7.98 14.97 -6.55
C PHE A 261 6.94 14.86 -7.68
N PRO A 262 7.12 15.59 -8.80
CA PRO A 262 6.09 15.74 -9.83
C PRO A 262 5.77 14.46 -10.63
N HIS A 263 6.59 13.43 -10.52
CA HIS A 263 6.37 12.11 -11.10
C HIS A 263 5.49 11.20 -10.21
N TYR A 264 5.17 11.64 -8.99
CA TYR A 264 4.29 10.92 -8.06
C TYR A 264 2.89 11.52 -8.03
N PHE A 265 1.90 10.65 -7.78
CA PHE A 265 0.64 11.07 -7.19
C PHE A 265 0.76 10.99 -5.66
N VAL A 266 -0.12 11.66 -4.95
CA VAL A 266 -0.29 11.55 -3.50
C VAL A 266 -1.74 11.76 -3.12
N GLY A 267 -2.25 10.98 -2.15
CA GLY A 267 -3.62 11.13 -1.67
C GLY A 267 -3.73 10.85 -0.17
N SER A 268 -4.83 11.30 0.41
CA SER A 268 -5.18 11.04 1.80
C SER A 268 -6.35 10.08 1.91
N ASN A 269 -6.31 9.16 2.88
CA ASN A 269 -7.55 8.52 3.29
C ASN A 269 -8.53 9.55 3.86
N ALA A 270 -9.80 9.21 3.90
CA ALA A 270 -10.81 9.99 4.60
C ALA A 270 -10.55 9.97 6.12
N ASP A 271 -10.96 11.03 6.83
CA ASP A 271 -10.72 11.24 8.26
C ASP A 271 -11.84 10.70 9.18
N LEU A 272 -12.88 10.08 8.61
CA LEU A 272 -13.96 9.47 9.38
C LEU A 272 -13.83 7.94 9.43
N PRO A 273 -14.30 7.29 10.50
CA PRO A 273 -14.37 5.82 10.58
C PRO A 273 -15.16 5.22 9.42
N ILE A 274 -14.99 3.92 9.15
CA ILE A 274 -15.68 3.16 8.10
C ILE A 274 -15.18 3.49 6.69
N VAL A 275 -15.06 4.77 6.35
CA VAL A 275 -14.61 5.26 5.03
C VAL A 275 -13.16 5.74 5.03
N GLY A 276 -12.50 5.74 6.20
CA GLY A 276 -11.09 6.06 6.36
C GLY A 276 -10.17 4.85 6.31
N GLY A 277 -8.86 5.10 6.35
CA GLY A 277 -7.83 4.07 6.46
C GLY A 277 -7.71 3.47 7.87
N SER A 278 -6.79 2.51 8.01
CA SER A 278 -6.57 1.78 9.28
C SER A 278 -5.86 2.59 10.37
N ILE A 279 -5.19 3.70 10.04
CA ILE A 279 -4.43 4.54 10.98
C ILE A 279 -4.93 5.97 10.89
N LEU A 280 -6.05 6.26 11.56
CA LEU A 280 -6.61 7.61 11.63
C LEU A 280 -5.92 8.49 12.70
N SER A 281 -5.18 7.86 13.63
CA SER A 281 -4.52 8.54 14.74
C SER A 281 -3.20 9.23 14.38
N HIS A 282 -2.69 9.01 13.16
CA HIS A 282 -1.44 9.60 12.70
C HIS A 282 -1.62 10.17 11.29
N ASP A 283 -1.48 11.49 11.14
CA ASP A 283 -1.63 12.21 9.86
C ASP A 283 -0.60 11.73 8.84
N HIS A 284 -1.09 11.19 7.72
CA HIS A 284 -0.26 10.61 6.67
C HIS A 284 -0.97 10.57 5.33
N PHE A 285 -0.18 10.52 4.27
CA PHE A 285 -0.60 10.37 2.88
C PHE A 285 0.04 9.12 2.28
N GLN A 286 -0.59 8.58 1.24
CA GLN A 286 -0.01 7.52 0.41
C GLN A 286 0.19 8.06 -1.00
N GLY A 287 1.31 7.69 -1.61
CA GLY A 287 1.69 8.13 -2.95
C GLY A 287 2.53 7.09 -3.67
N GLY A 288 3.04 7.47 -4.82
CA GLY A 288 3.94 6.63 -5.61
C GLY A 288 3.92 6.95 -7.10
N HIS A 289 4.72 6.21 -7.86
CA HIS A 289 4.84 6.35 -9.30
C HIS A 289 3.94 5.32 -10.00
N TYR A 290 2.63 5.59 -10.00
CA TYR A 290 1.64 4.70 -10.60
C TYR A 290 0.42 5.47 -11.11
N GLU A 291 -0.16 5.04 -12.22
CA GLU A 291 -1.37 5.63 -12.78
C GLU A 291 -2.54 4.65 -12.70
N PHE A 292 -3.42 4.85 -11.74
CA PHE A 292 -4.58 4.02 -11.48
C PHE A 292 -5.70 4.20 -12.53
N ALA A 293 -6.61 3.23 -12.59
CA ALA A 293 -7.79 3.27 -13.46
C ALA A 293 -8.61 4.56 -13.28
N MET A 294 -8.86 4.99 -12.04
CA MET A 294 -9.58 6.23 -11.77
C MET A 294 -8.89 7.46 -12.39
N ALA A 295 -7.56 7.52 -12.38
CA ALA A 295 -6.83 8.64 -12.98
C ALA A 295 -6.96 8.68 -14.52
N LYS A 296 -7.11 7.51 -15.16
CA LYS A 296 -7.33 7.35 -16.60
C LYS A 296 -8.78 7.60 -17.03
N SER A 297 -9.72 7.47 -16.10
CA SER A 297 -11.15 7.58 -16.39
C SER A 297 -11.51 8.98 -16.88
N PRO A 298 -12.35 9.12 -17.92
CA PRO A 298 -12.73 10.40 -18.48
C PRO A 298 -13.68 11.18 -17.55
N VAL A 299 -13.73 12.49 -17.73
CA VAL A 299 -14.77 13.35 -17.19
C VAL A 299 -16.02 13.18 -18.05
N GLU A 300 -17.15 12.76 -17.45
CA GLU A 300 -18.41 12.54 -18.17
C GLU A 300 -19.30 13.80 -18.21
N GLU A 301 -19.19 14.68 -17.23
CA GLU A 301 -19.92 15.94 -17.17
C GLU A 301 -19.03 17.03 -16.58
N THR A 302 -18.92 18.17 -17.27
CA THR A 302 -18.19 19.34 -16.79
C THR A 302 -19.17 20.37 -16.23
N PHE A 303 -18.72 21.12 -15.22
CA PHE A 303 -19.48 22.23 -14.65
C PHE A 303 -18.54 23.39 -14.29
N THR A 304 -19.12 24.59 -14.15
CA THR A 304 -18.36 25.80 -13.78
C THR A 304 -18.85 26.27 -12.42
N VAL A 305 -17.91 26.64 -11.56
CA VAL A 305 -18.20 27.25 -10.26
C VAL A 305 -17.92 28.75 -10.37
N ASN A 306 -18.89 29.56 -9.97
CA ASN A 306 -18.78 31.01 -10.04
C ASN A 306 -17.58 31.53 -9.23
N GLY A 307 -16.73 32.33 -9.88
CA GLY A 307 -15.48 32.82 -9.32
C GLY A 307 -14.28 31.86 -9.44
N PHE A 308 -14.48 30.70 -10.11
CA PHE A 308 -13.43 29.68 -10.38
C PHE A 308 -13.44 29.22 -11.84
N GLU A 309 -13.75 30.13 -12.78
CA GLU A 309 -13.84 29.86 -14.22
C GLU A 309 -12.49 29.44 -14.83
N ASP A 310 -11.41 29.68 -14.12
CA ASP A 310 -10.03 29.29 -14.45
C ASP A 310 -9.67 27.85 -14.03
N VAL A 311 -10.53 27.17 -13.27
CA VAL A 311 -10.37 25.76 -12.87
C VAL A 311 -11.40 24.91 -13.59
N CYS A 312 -10.91 23.95 -14.40
CA CYS A 312 -11.81 22.96 -15.01
C CYS A 312 -12.31 21.99 -13.94
N ALA A 313 -13.63 21.93 -13.72
CA ALA A 313 -14.27 21.01 -12.80
C ALA A 313 -15.19 20.05 -13.53
N GLY A 314 -15.25 18.80 -13.09
CA GLY A 314 -16.15 17.82 -13.70
C GLY A 314 -16.32 16.54 -12.89
N ILE A 315 -17.38 15.81 -13.22
CA ILE A 315 -17.70 14.50 -12.65
C ILE A 315 -16.98 13.43 -13.46
N VAL A 316 -16.24 12.56 -12.79
CA VAL A 316 -15.50 11.47 -13.43
C VAL A 316 -16.41 10.27 -13.66
N GLN A 317 -16.28 9.61 -14.80
CA GLN A 317 -16.93 8.33 -15.10
C GLN A 317 -16.28 7.22 -14.27
N TRP A 318 -16.69 7.11 -13.03
CA TRP A 318 -16.14 6.17 -12.05
C TRP A 318 -17.27 5.54 -11.20
N PRO A 319 -17.13 4.32 -10.67
CA PRO A 319 -18.20 3.73 -9.84
C PRO A 319 -18.45 4.52 -8.57
N MET A 320 -17.43 5.17 -8.01
CA MET A 320 -17.58 6.08 -6.88
C MET A 320 -17.80 7.53 -7.34
N SER A 321 -18.24 8.39 -6.43
CA SER A 321 -18.61 9.78 -6.73
C SER A 321 -17.37 10.68 -6.68
N VAL A 322 -16.82 11.04 -7.84
CA VAL A 322 -15.56 11.78 -7.97
C VAL A 322 -15.76 13.10 -8.69
N ILE A 323 -15.30 14.18 -8.07
CA ILE A 323 -15.14 15.49 -8.73
C ILE A 323 -13.65 15.67 -9.04
N ARG A 324 -13.31 15.86 -10.31
CA ARG A 324 -11.96 16.20 -10.76
C ARG A 324 -11.82 17.69 -10.97
N LEU A 325 -10.81 18.28 -10.35
CA LEU A 325 -10.38 19.65 -10.56
C LEU A 325 -9.07 19.63 -11.34
N ASN A 326 -8.96 20.45 -12.39
CA ASN A 326 -7.77 20.55 -13.23
C ASN A 326 -7.44 22.02 -13.54
N GLY A 327 -6.17 22.40 -13.38
CA GLY A 327 -5.70 23.75 -13.66
C GLY A 327 -4.20 23.90 -13.53
N LYS A 328 -3.67 25.06 -13.89
CA LYS A 328 -2.24 25.37 -13.75
C LYS A 328 -1.89 25.92 -12.37
N ASP A 329 -2.81 26.65 -11.78
CA ASP A 329 -2.65 27.30 -10.49
C ASP A 329 -3.19 26.43 -9.35
N THR A 330 -2.28 25.87 -8.54
CA THR A 330 -2.63 25.02 -7.40
C THR A 330 -3.43 25.76 -6.34
N ASP A 331 -3.18 27.07 -6.13
CA ASP A 331 -3.86 27.84 -5.09
C ASP A 331 -5.35 28.02 -5.45
N ARG A 332 -5.64 28.16 -6.76
CA ARG A 332 -7.01 28.21 -7.27
C ARG A 332 -7.72 26.86 -7.10
N ILE A 333 -7.03 25.77 -7.41
CA ILE A 333 -7.57 24.40 -7.22
C ILE A 333 -7.84 24.16 -5.73
N ILE A 334 -6.91 24.51 -4.83
CA ILE A 334 -7.04 24.40 -3.38
C ILE A 334 -8.24 25.19 -2.87
N ALA A 335 -8.39 26.43 -3.31
CA ALA A 335 -9.48 27.30 -2.90
C ALA A 335 -10.85 26.70 -3.31
N LEU A 336 -10.97 26.18 -4.55
CA LEU A 336 -12.19 25.52 -4.99
C LEU A 336 -12.46 24.21 -4.23
N ALA A 337 -11.42 23.40 -3.99
CA ALA A 337 -11.54 22.18 -3.21
C ALA A 337 -12.04 22.43 -1.78
N ASP A 338 -11.56 23.50 -1.15
CA ASP A 338 -12.03 23.92 0.17
C ASP A 338 -13.51 24.36 0.19
N VAL A 339 -13.96 25.05 -0.86
CA VAL A 339 -15.39 25.38 -1.05
C VAL A 339 -16.21 24.10 -1.18
N ILE A 340 -15.77 23.15 -2.01
CA ILE A 340 -16.47 21.87 -2.20
C ILE A 340 -16.52 21.08 -0.90
N LEU A 341 -15.40 20.96 -0.18
CA LEU A 341 -15.32 20.26 1.11
C LEU A 341 -16.30 20.85 2.13
N LYS A 342 -16.31 22.18 2.28
CA LYS A 342 -17.21 22.86 3.24
C LYS A 342 -18.67 22.64 2.89
N LYS A 343 -19.03 22.78 1.61
CA LYS A 343 -20.40 22.52 1.15
C LYS A 343 -20.78 21.06 1.30
N TRP A 344 -19.87 20.12 0.98
CA TRP A 344 -20.14 18.71 1.14
C TRP A 344 -20.38 18.32 2.60
N ARG A 345 -19.60 18.83 3.54
CA ARG A 345 -19.77 18.53 4.96
C ARG A 345 -21.13 18.90 5.53
N GLU A 346 -21.75 19.93 5.01
CA GLU A 346 -23.09 20.41 5.44
C GLU A 346 -24.22 19.92 4.52
N TYR A 347 -23.90 19.09 3.51
CA TYR A 347 -24.87 18.71 2.50
C TYR A 347 -25.75 17.54 2.94
N THR A 348 -27.06 17.77 2.95
CA THR A 348 -28.08 16.72 3.14
C THR A 348 -28.97 16.67 1.90
N ASP A 349 -29.21 15.46 1.39
CA ASP A 349 -30.16 15.13 0.30
C ASP A 349 -30.88 13.84 0.69
N GLU A 350 -32.04 13.98 1.30
CA GLU A 350 -32.82 12.85 1.82
C GLU A 350 -33.28 11.90 0.70
N GLU A 351 -33.53 12.41 -0.50
CA GLU A 351 -33.91 11.59 -1.66
C GLU A 351 -32.78 10.65 -2.11
N ALA A 352 -31.52 11.06 -1.89
CA ALA A 352 -30.34 10.26 -2.17
C ALA A 352 -29.79 9.53 -0.92
N PHE A 353 -30.51 9.57 0.20
CA PHE A 353 -30.11 9.05 1.50
C PHE A 353 -28.79 9.63 2.03
N ILE A 354 -28.47 10.88 1.68
CA ILE A 354 -27.27 11.57 2.14
C ILE A 354 -27.65 12.47 3.31
N TYR A 355 -27.07 12.19 4.47
CA TYR A 355 -27.23 12.99 5.69
C TYR A 355 -25.86 13.51 6.12
N ALA A 356 -25.76 14.84 6.29
CA ALA A 356 -24.54 15.45 6.79
C ALA A 356 -24.25 15.04 8.24
N TYR A 357 -25.32 14.93 9.05
CA TYR A 357 -25.24 14.60 10.48
C TYR A 357 -26.41 13.68 10.88
N THR A 358 -26.14 12.81 11.87
CA THR A 358 -27.16 12.08 12.63
C THR A 358 -26.80 12.16 14.12
N ASP A 359 -27.71 12.64 14.94
CA ASP A 359 -27.49 12.84 16.39
C ASP A 359 -26.24 13.69 16.74
N GLY A 360 -25.87 14.61 15.85
CA GLY A 360 -24.70 15.48 15.99
C GLY A 360 -23.39 14.89 15.46
N GLU A 361 -23.37 13.63 15.05
CA GLU A 361 -22.18 12.98 14.48
C GLU A 361 -22.10 13.26 12.96
N PRO A 362 -20.93 13.71 12.44
CA PRO A 362 -20.74 14.01 11.03
C PRO A 362 -20.55 12.76 10.20
N HIS A 363 -21.09 12.76 8.96
CA HIS A 363 -20.98 11.64 8.02
C HIS A 363 -20.21 11.96 6.75
N ASN A 364 -20.23 13.21 6.31
CA ASN A 364 -19.64 13.61 5.03
C ASN A 364 -18.15 13.96 5.18
N THR A 365 -17.34 13.37 4.30
CA THR A 365 -15.91 13.68 4.18
C THR A 365 -15.43 13.43 2.74
N ILE A 366 -14.15 13.64 2.46
CA ILE A 366 -13.55 13.48 1.13
C ILE A 366 -12.27 12.65 1.24
N THR A 367 -12.03 11.82 0.22
CA THR A 367 -10.71 11.20 -0.06
C THR A 367 -10.07 11.99 -1.21
N PRO A 368 -9.10 12.89 -0.94
CA PRO A 368 -8.46 13.71 -1.97
C PRO A 368 -7.23 13.03 -2.55
N ILE A 369 -7.03 13.13 -3.88
CA ILE A 369 -5.86 12.60 -4.59
C ILE A 369 -5.33 13.66 -5.55
N ALA A 370 -4.07 14.09 -5.35
CA ALA A 370 -3.38 15.08 -6.16
C ALA A 370 -2.32 14.44 -7.05
N ARG A 371 -2.11 15.03 -8.25
CA ARG A 371 -1.04 14.66 -9.18
C ARG A 371 -0.74 15.77 -10.15
N LYS A 372 0.40 15.68 -10.81
CA LYS A 372 0.72 16.50 -11.97
C LYS A 372 0.41 15.73 -13.26
N ARG A 373 -0.20 16.41 -14.24
CA ARG A 373 -0.49 15.84 -15.56
C ARG A 373 -0.08 16.85 -16.64
N GLY A 374 1.07 16.59 -17.27
CA GLY A 374 1.68 17.55 -18.19
C GLY A 374 1.99 18.88 -17.49
N ASP A 375 1.47 19.99 -18.02
CA ASP A 375 1.64 21.32 -17.45
C ASP A 375 0.62 21.67 -16.36
N ASN A 376 -0.41 20.83 -16.18
CA ASN A 376 -1.48 21.06 -15.23
C ASN A 376 -1.29 20.23 -13.95
N TYR A 377 -2.00 20.63 -12.91
CA TYR A 377 -2.23 19.86 -11.69
C TYR A 377 -3.66 19.37 -11.67
N GLU A 378 -3.86 18.18 -11.14
CA GLU A 378 -5.18 17.58 -10.93
C GLU A 378 -5.40 17.25 -9.45
N LEU A 379 -6.64 17.44 -9.00
CA LEU A 379 -7.11 17.01 -7.69
C LEU A 379 -8.43 16.28 -7.86
N ASP A 380 -8.44 14.98 -7.57
CA ASP A 380 -9.68 14.20 -7.48
C ASP A 380 -10.22 14.27 -6.05
N LEU A 381 -11.47 14.65 -5.91
CA LEU A 381 -12.21 14.72 -4.66
C LEU A 381 -13.25 13.60 -4.65
N VAL A 382 -12.95 12.49 -3.98
CA VAL A 382 -13.89 11.38 -3.85
C VAL A 382 -14.81 11.64 -2.66
N LEU A 383 -16.09 11.85 -2.92
CA LEU A 383 -17.09 12.13 -1.89
C LEU A 383 -17.36 10.84 -1.08
N ARG A 384 -17.30 10.94 0.25
CA ARG A 384 -17.51 9.82 1.17
C ARG A 384 -18.58 10.19 2.20
N ASN A 385 -19.29 9.15 2.66
CA ASN A 385 -20.25 9.26 3.75
C ASN A 385 -20.23 7.96 4.56
N ASN A 386 -20.19 8.04 5.90
CA ASN A 386 -20.04 6.88 6.79
C ASN A 386 -21.31 6.49 7.55
N ILE A 387 -22.46 6.97 7.11
CA ILE A 387 -23.74 6.66 7.76
C ILE A 387 -23.99 5.16 7.81
N THR A 388 -24.52 4.68 8.93
CA THR A 388 -24.92 3.28 9.14
C THR A 388 -26.41 3.18 9.36
N THR A 389 -27.00 2.01 9.10
CA THR A 389 -28.38 1.64 9.42
C THR A 389 -28.40 0.25 10.05
N GLU A 390 -29.56 -0.19 10.55
CA GLU A 390 -29.72 -1.58 11.03
C GLU A 390 -29.48 -2.59 9.91
N GLU A 391 -29.87 -2.28 8.67
CA GLU A 391 -29.63 -3.12 7.49
C GLU A 391 -28.15 -3.11 7.07
N HIS A 392 -27.47 -1.95 7.20
CA HIS A 392 -26.07 -1.75 6.82
C HIS A 392 -25.21 -1.31 8.02
N PRO A 393 -24.96 -2.19 8.98
CA PRO A 393 -24.24 -1.84 10.21
C PRO A 393 -22.75 -1.53 10.00
N LEU A 394 -22.18 -1.94 8.85
CA LEU A 394 -20.81 -1.61 8.44
C LEU A 394 -20.72 -0.34 7.58
N GLY A 395 -21.86 0.27 7.23
CA GLY A 395 -21.98 1.46 6.40
C GLY A 395 -22.92 1.25 5.21
N VAL A 396 -23.75 2.27 4.91
CA VAL A 396 -24.61 2.27 3.72
C VAL A 396 -23.76 2.38 2.44
N TYR A 397 -22.67 3.17 2.51
CA TYR A 397 -21.69 3.36 1.43
C TYR A 397 -20.41 2.54 1.70
N HIS A 398 -20.61 1.23 1.84
CA HIS A 398 -19.63 0.22 2.16
C HIS A 398 -19.99 -1.07 1.41
N PRO A 399 -19.05 -1.99 1.12
CA PRO A 399 -19.38 -3.26 0.51
C PRO A 399 -20.52 -3.97 1.24
N HIS A 400 -21.59 -4.32 0.52
CA HIS A 400 -22.75 -4.97 1.10
C HIS A 400 -22.50 -6.47 1.33
N ALA A 401 -23.32 -7.07 2.21
CA ALA A 401 -23.12 -8.44 2.72
C ALA A 401 -22.93 -9.50 1.63
N LYS A 402 -23.62 -9.37 0.48
CA LYS A 402 -23.50 -10.30 -0.65
C LYS A 402 -22.08 -10.35 -1.26
N LEU A 403 -21.28 -9.29 -1.10
CA LEU A 403 -19.93 -9.18 -1.65
C LEU A 403 -18.85 -9.57 -0.63
N HIS A 404 -19.22 -9.81 0.65
CA HIS A 404 -18.27 -10.09 1.74
C HIS A 404 -17.48 -11.38 1.57
N HIS A 405 -17.95 -12.29 0.74
CA HIS A 405 -17.20 -13.51 0.42
C HIS A 405 -15.88 -13.19 -0.31
N ILE A 406 -15.78 -12.07 -1.02
CA ILE A 406 -14.56 -11.57 -1.69
C ILE A 406 -13.95 -10.41 -0.89
N LYS A 407 -14.72 -9.33 -0.62
CA LYS A 407 -14.22 -8.11 0.03
C LYS A 407 -15.20 -7.60 1.08
N LYS A 408 -14.77 -7.62 2.35
CA LYS A 408 -15.57 -7.15 3.50
C LYS A 408 -14.98 -5.89 4.14
N GLU A 409 -13.68 -5.66 3.96
CA GLU A 409 -12.95 -4.61 4.63
C GLU A 409 -13.33 -3.22 4.06
N ASN A 410 -13.07 -2.18 4.85
CA ASN A 410 -13.28 -0.79 4.44
C ASN A 410 -12.55 -0.47 3.13
N ILE A 411 -13.14 0.38 2.31
CA ILE A 411 -12.58 0.85 1.05
C ILE A 411 -11.73 2.09 1.32
N GLY A 412 -10.41 1.89 1.35
CA GLY A 412 -9.41 2.92 1.55
C GLY A 412 -8.95 3.56 0.24
N LEU A 413 -7.94 4.45 0.34
CA LEU A 413 -7.42 5.24 -0.78
C LEU A 413 -7.05 4.39 -2.01
N ILE A 414 -6.39 3.25 -1.80
CA ILE A 414 -5.88 2.39 -2.89
C ILE A 414 -7.04 1.76 -3.65
N GLU A 415 -8.00 1.21 -2.92
CA GLU A 415 -9.20 0.60 -3.53
C GLU A 415 -10.06 1.64 -4.25
N VAL A 416 -10.22 2.83 -3.67
CA VAL A 416 -10.94 3.96 -4.30
C VAL A 416 -10.40 4.26 -5.69
N MET A 417 -9.08 4.15 -5.91
CA MET A 417 -8.43 4.42 -7.19
C MET A 417 -8.49 3.26 -8.19
N GLY A 418 -9.00 2.09 -7.78
CA GLY A 418 -9.23 0.95 -8.68
C GLY A 418 -8.25 -0.22 -8.53
N LEU A 419 -7.53 -0.33 -7.40
CA LEU A 419 -6.70 -1.49 -7.10
C LEU A 419 -7.30 -2.26 -5.91
N ALA A 420 -7.80 -3.46 -6.15
CA ALA A 420 -8.24 -4.37 -5.11
C ALA A 420 -7.05 -4.97 -4.35
N VAL A 421 -7.02 -4.80 -3.04
CA VAL A 421 -6.13 -5.56 -2.15
C VAL A 421 -6.98 -6.59 -1.42
N LEU A 422 -6.90 -7.84 -1.88
CA LEU A 422 -7.73 -8.95 -1.41
C LEU A 422 -6.98 -9.82 -0.40
N PRO A 423 -7.69 -10.46 0.55
CA PRO A 423 -7.08 -11.27 1.60
C PRO A 423 -6.47 -12.57 1.06
N ALA A 424 -5.38 -13.03 1.71
CA ALA A 424 -4.63 -14.22 1.33
C ALA A 424 -5.47 -15.51 1.28
N ARG A 425 -6.50 -15.63 2.14
CA ARG A 425 -7.43 -16.78 2.15
C ARG A 425 -8.01 -17.11 0.77
N LEU A 426 -8.24 -16.10 -0.07
CA LEU A 426 -8.85 -16.28 -1.38
C LEU A 426 -8.01 -17.15 -2.32
N LYS A 427 -6.69 -17.23 -2.13
CA LYS A 427 -5.85 -18.12 -2.93
C LYS A 427 -6.30 -19.58 -2.80
N ASP A 428 -6.43 -20.06 -1.56
CA ASP A 428 -6.78 -21.46 -1.29
C ASP A 428 -8.28 -21.71 -1.53
N GLU A 429 -9.12 -20.75 -1.16
CA GLU A 429 -10.57 -20.81 -1.41
C GLU A 429 -10.87 -20.90 -2.91
N MET A 430 -10.22 -20.11 -3.75
CA MET A 430 -10.43 -20.14 -5.22
C MET A 430 -9.87 -21.43 -5.85
N ALA A 431 -8.77 -21.98 -5.34
CA ALA A 431 -8.24 -23.26 -5.81
C ALA A 431 -9.24 -24.41 -5.49
N GLN A 432 -9.81 -24.42 -4.30
CA GLN A 432 -10.83 -25.41 -3.90
C GLN A 432 -12.13 -25.21 -4.70
N LEU A 433 -12.56 -23.97 -4.89
CA LEU A 433 -13.76 -23.62 -5.67
C LEU A 433 -13.65 -24.10 -7.11
N LYS A 434 -12.50 -23.85 -7.75
CA LYS A 434 -12.17 -24.35 -9.09
C LYS A 434 -12.32 -25.86 -9.16
N ALA A 435 -11.74 -26.60 -8.21
CA ALA A 435 -11.84 -28.06 -8.17
C ALA A 435 -13.30 -28.53 -8.00
N ALA A 436 -14.09 -27.88 -7.14
CA ALA A 436 -15.49 -28.19 -6.92
C ALA A 436 -16.34 -27.98 -8.19
N ILE A 437 -16.16 -26.85 -8.89
CA ILE A 437 -16.87 -26.54 -10.15
C ILE A 437 -16.54 -27.59 -11.21
N LEU A 438 -15.26 -27.92 -11.42
CA LEU A 438 -14.83 -28.88 -12.44
C LEU A 438 -15.30 -30.31 -12.19
N THR A 439 -15.48 -30.69 -10.93
CA THR A 439 -15.96 -32.05 -10.56
C THR A 439 -17.47 -32.12 -10.37
N GLY A 440 -18.18 -30.99 -10.38
CA GLY A 440 -19.61 -30.92 -10.08
C GLY A 440 -19.94 -31.19 -8.62
N ALA A 441 -19.00 -30.94 -7.71
CA ALA A 441 -19.22 -31.08 -6.28
C ALA A 441 -20.23 -30.03 -5.75
N ASP A 442 -20.99 -30.41 -4.74
CA ASP A 442 -22.00 -29.52 -4.12
C ASP A 442 -21.30 -28.49 -3.20
N ILE A 443 -21.09 -27.27 -3.74
CA ILE A 443 -20.42 -26.16 -3.05
C ILE A 443 -21.14 -25.78 -1.75
N ARG A 444 -22.47 -25.91 -1.70
CA ARG A 444 -23.27 -25.55 -0.52
C ARG A 444 -23.07 -26.49 0.69
N LYS A 445 -22.46 -27.66 0.47
CA LYS A 445 -22.15 -28.63 1.54
C LYS A 445 -20.72 -28.48 2.07
N ASP A 446 -19.90 -27.65 1.47
CA ASP A 446 -18.54 -27.37 1.92
C ASP A 446 -18.52 -26.12 2.82
N GLU A 447 -18.11 -26.29 4.09
CA GLU A 447 -18.13 -25.21 5.10
C GLU A 447 -17.26 -23.99 4.71
N VAL A 448 -16.22 -24.18 3.89
CA VAL A 448 -15.33 -23.12 3.41
C VAL A 448 -15.91 -22.42 2.19
N LEU A 449 -16.56 -23.16 1.30
CA LEU A 449 -17.00 -22.69 -0.01
C LEU A 449 -18.46 -22.22 -0.04
N GLU A 450 -19.29 -22.60 0.94
CA GLU A 450 -20.73 -22.26 1.01
C GLU A 450 -20.98 -20.76 0.75
N LYS A 451 -20.15 -19.90 1.32
CA LYS A 451 -20.25 -18.44 1.16
C LYS A 451 -20.07 -17.93 -0.28
N HIS A 452 -19.53 -18.77 -1.18
CA HIS A 452 -19.36 -18.47 -2.60
C HIS A 452 -20.46 -19.08 -3.49
N ALA A 453 -21.35 -19.91 -2.92
CA ALA A 453 -22.30 -20.71 -3.71
C ALA A 453 -23.27 -19.87 -4.54
N ASP A 454 -23.88 -18.83 -3.96
CA ASP A 454 -24.79 -17.93 -4.67
C ASP A 454 -24.09 -17.21 -5.84
N TRP A 455 -22.86 -16.74 -5.60
CA TRP A 455 -22.04 -16.11 -6.63
C TRP A 455 -21.69 -17.06 -7.79
N VAL A 456 -21.33 -18.33 -7.46
CA VAL A 456 -21.04 -19.34 -8.49
C VAL A 456 -22.29 -19.67 -9.32
N GLU A 457 -23.46 -19.79 -8.68
CA GLU A 457 -24.73 -20.00 -9.39
C GLU A 457 -25.07 -18.82 -10.31
N GLU A 458 -24.85 -17.57 -9.83
CA GLU A 458 -25.10 -16.36 -10.61
C GLU A 458 -24.21 -16.29 -11.86
N PHE A 459 -22.88 -16.50 -11.70
CA PHE A 459 -22.00 -16.35 -12.87
C PHE A 459 -22.00 -17.58 -13.79
N SER A 460 -22.22 -18.80 -13.28
CA SER A 460 -22.19 -20.00 -14.11
C SER A 460 -23.19 -19.96 -15.27
N GLY A 461 -24.31 -19.26 -15.08
CA GLY A 461 -25.30 -19.07 -16.14
C GLY A 461 -24.87 -18.10 -17.26
N LYS A 462 -23.79 -17.37 -17.10
CA LYS A 462 -23.26 -16.42 -18.10
C LYS A 462 -22.38 -17.08 -19.16
N TYR A 463 -21.88 -18.29 -18.88
CA TYR A 463 -20.91 -18.98 -19.71
C TYR A 463 -21.52 -20.25 -20.33
N ASP A 464 -21.40 -20.44 -21.62
CA ASP A 464 -21.90 -21.63 -22.33
C ASP A 464 -21.24 -22.92 -21.83
N LYS A 465 -19.97 -22.84 -21.43
CA LYS A 465 -19.18 -23.96 -20.91
C LYS A 465 -18.11 -23.46 -19.97
N ILE A 466 -17.99 -24.13 -18.82
CA ILE A 466 -16.89 -23.95 -17.86
C ILE A 466 -16.09 -25.26 -17.80
N ASP A 467 -14.80 -25.21 -18.15
CA ASP A 467 -13.91 -26.37 -18.09
C ASP A 467 -12.48 -25.96 -17.67
N ALA A 468 -11.58 -26.93 -17.61
CA ALA A 468 -10.20 -26.72 -17.16
C ALA A 468 -9.40 -25.71 -18.00
N SER A 469 -9.85 -25.37 -19.22
CA SER A 469 -9.14 -24.43 -20.09
C SER A 469 -9.51 -22.96 -19.85
N ASN A 470 -10.65 -22.68 -19.22
CA ASN A 470 -11.16 -21.32 -19.06
C ASN A 470 -11.51 -20.94 -17.62
N ILE A 471 -11.62 -21.89 -16.68
CA ILE A 471 -12.08 -21.65 -15.32
C ILE A 471 -11.22 -20.62 -14.57
N ASP A 472 -9.90 -20.62 -14.75
CA ASP A 472 -9.02 -19.65 -14.07
C ASP A 472 -9.36 -18.22 -14.48
N LYS A 473 -9.47 -17.96 -15.78
CA LYS A 473 -9.82 -16.65 -16.30
C LYS A 473 -11.22 -16.21 -15.89
N ILE A 474 -12.19 -17.15 -15.88
CA ILE A 474 -13.56 -16.87 -15.43
C ILE A 474 -13.56 -16.42 -13.97
N ILE A 475 -12.89 -17.15 -13.07
CA ILE A 475 -12.83 -16.79 -11.64
C ILE A 475 -12.14 -15.43 -11.47
N GLU A 476 -11.03 -15.17 -12.17
CA GLU A 476 -10.34 -13.88 -12.11
C GLU A 476 -11.24 -12.73 -12.57
N ASP A 477 -11.95 -12.87 -13.68
CA ASP A 477 -12.85 -11.85 -14.20
C ASP A 477 -14.04 -11.62 -13.25
N GLU A 478 -14.67 -12.68 -12.77
CA GLU A 478 -15.81 -12.56 -11.87
C GLU A 478 -15.41 -11.97 -10.49
N ILE A 479 -14.20 -12.22 -9.98
CA ILE A 479 -13.65 -11.52 -8.80
C ILE A 479 -13.52 -10.02 -9.10
N GLY A 480 -13.03 -9.65 -10.27
CA GLY A 480 -12.94 -8.25 -10.69
C GLY A 480 -14.30 -7.58 -10.82
N ILE A 481 -15.31 -8.29 -11.33
CA ILE A 481 -16.70 -7.80 -11.37
C ILE A 481 -17.25 -7.59 -9.94
N VAL A 482 -16.97 -8.51 -9.01
CA VAL A 482 -17.34 -8.31 -7.60
C VAL A 482 -16.67 -7.06 -7.03
N PHE A 483 -15.39 -6.83 -7.33
CA PHE A 483 -14.70 -5.63 -6.87
C PHE A 483 -15.27 -4.35 -7.49
N MET A 484 -15.66 -4.37 -8.75
CA MET A 484 -16.40 -3.25 -9.36
C MET A 484 -17.68 -2.94 -8.59
N GLN A 485 -18.47 -3.97 -8.24
CA GLN A 485 -19.70 -3.80 -7.43
C GLN A 485 -19.38 -3.28 -6.01
N VAL A 486 -18.26 -3.68 -5.43
CA VAL A 486 -17.77 -3.15 -4.15
C VAL A 486 -17.54 -1.63 -4.24
N LEU A 487 -16.98 -1.13 -5.34
CA LEU A 487 -16.80 0.31 -5.55
C LEU A 487 -18.12 1.02 -5.80
N GLU A 488 -19.06 0.39 -6.50
CA GLU A 488 -20.43 0.93 -6.71
C GLU A 488 -21.20 1.00 -5.38
N ASP A 489 -21.08 -0.01 -4.51
CA ASP A 489 -21.68 0.04 -3.16
C ASP A 489 -21.06 1.16 -2.31
N ALA A 490 -19.74 1.39 -2.43
CA ALA A 490 -19.04 2.46 -1.72
C ALA A 490 -19.28 3.87 -2.30
N GLY A 491 -19.83 3.97 -3.50
CA GLY A 491 -20.19 5.25 -4.14
C GLY A 491 -21.41 5.91 -3.49
N VAL A 492 -21.30 7.19 -3.14
CA VAL A 492 -22.38 7.96 -2.51
C VAL A 492 -23.53 8.18 -3.50
N TYR A 493 -23.22 8.66 -4.69
CA TYR A 493 -24.19 8.76 -5.79
C TYR A 493 -24.10 7.52 -6.67
N LYS A 494 -25.17 6.73 -6.70
CA LYS A 494 -25.21 5.50 -7.51
C LYS A 494 -25.19 5.83 -9.01
N ARG A 495 -24.74 4.88 -9.83
CA ARG A 495 -24.62 5.05 -11.30
C ARG A 495 -25.96 4.93 -12.03
N THR A 496 -27.09 5.06 -11.35
CA THR A 496 -28.45 5.14 -11.91
C THR A 496 -28.78 6.56 -12.41
N ALA A 497 -29.89 6.72 -13.13
CA ALA A 497 -30.37 8.03 -13.56
C ALA A 497 -30.66 8.95 -12.37
N GLU A 498 -31.26 8.39 -11.32
CA GLU A 498 -31.61 9.11 -10.08
C GLU A 498 -30.33 9.54 -9.32
N GLY A 499 -29.35 8.64 -9.21
CA GLY A 499 -28.07 8.94 -8.55
C GLY A 499 -27.27 10.01 -9.30
N LYS A 500 -27.25 9.96 -10.63
CA LYS A 500 -26.65 11.03 -11.46
C LYS A 500 -27.36 12.36 -11.29
N ALA A 501 -28.70 12.36 -11.26
CA ALA A 501 -29.47 13.56 -11.00
C ALA A 501 -29.22 14.14 -9.60
N ALA A 502 -29.07 13.28 -8.59
CA ALA A 502 -28.71 13.70 -7.24
C ALA A 502 -27.28 14.31 -7.18
N PHE A 503 -26.31 13.72 -7.88
CA PHE A 503 -24.96 14.29 -7.97
C PHE A 503 -24.99 15.67 -8.62
N LYS A 504 -25.79 15.83 -9.66
CA LYS A 504 -25.99 17.12 -10.33
C LYS A 504 -26.60 18.17 -9.40
N ARG A 505 -27.61 17.81 -8.58
CA ARG A 505 -28.16 18.71 -7.56
C ARG A 505 -27.10 19.22 -6.57
N PHE A 506 -26.11 18.36 -6.21
CA PHE A 506 -25.01 18.81 -5.35
C PHE A 506 -24.11 19.81 -6.07
N VAL A 507 -23.63 19.49 -7.28
CA VAL A 507 -22.69 20.39 -8.00
C VAL A 507 -23.35 21.71 -8.41
N GLU A 508 -24.67 21.76 -8.63
CA GLU A 508 -25.43 22.99 -8.89
C GLU A 508 -25.51 23.93 -7.66
N ARG A 509 -25.14 23.45 -6.47
CA ARG A 509 -25.04 24.28 -5.25
C ARG A 509 -23.63 24.82 -4.99
N LEU A 510 -22.66 24.44 -5.81
CA LEU A 510 -21.29 24.94 -5.70
C LEU A 510 -21.19 26.37 -6.26
#